data_09602289aacbf542b27ae15f9528a82a
#
_entry.id   09602289aacbf542b27ae15f9528a82a
#
_cell.length_a   1.000
_cell.length_b   1.000
_cell.length_c   1.000
_cell.angle_alpha   90.00
_cell.angle_beta   90.00
_cell.angle_gamma   90.00
#
_symmetry.space_group_name_H-M   'P 1'
#
loop_
_entity.id
_entity.type
_entity.pdbx_description
1 polymer ?
#
loop_
_entity_poly.entity_id
_entity_poly.type
_entity_poly.pdbx_seq_one_letter_code
_entity_poly.pdbx_strand_id
1 'polypeptide(L)'
;MLKHSLLLLIAIFLMAACGQRPSENLEVNLDDVDIGELQISSETMNDIIQNIASPIEVAAMISALNVPYSTHYLSDPESLSTNTTSFEMAFSLGALSADLGYLNMYEKTGTAVNYLSSINRLADALQIGQFFDFATIKRLATSSSDLDSLMFISVNSFNNMDDYLRETDRSNLSALMITGVWLEGLYLATQVAIQNSNEDLKAMIGEQKLILNDLLLILNNYSNEQA
;
A
#
# COMPACT_ATOMS: atom_id res chain seq x y z
N MET A 1 58.98 -13.10 33.96
CA MET A 1 58.60 -13.73 32.67
C MET A 1 57.15 -14.17 32.61
N LEU A 2 56.47 -14.51 33.73
CA LEU A 2 55.07 -15.01 33.71
C LEU A 2 54.01 -13.93 33.43
N LYS A 3 54.25 -12.66 33.77
CA LYS A 3 53.29 -11.56 33.55
C LYS A 3 53.11 -11.13 32.09
N HIS A 4 54.12 -11.30 31.28
CA HIS A 4 54.08 -10.94 29.85
C HIS A 4 53.40 -11.99 29.00
N SER A 5 53.48 -13.28 29.43
CA SER A 5 52.79 -14.39 28.75
C SER A 5 51.26 -14.33 28.93
N LEU A 6 50.77 -13.83 30.08
CA LEU A 6 49.34 -13.69 30.34
C LEU A 6 48.69 -12.54 29.58
N LEU A 7 49.43 -11.44 29.35
CA LEU A 7 48.96 -10.31 28.53
C LEU A 7 48.86 -10.67 27.06
N LEU A 8 49.76 -11.52 26.57
CA LEU A 8 49.74 -11.95 25.16
C LEU A 8 48.56 -12.91 24.87
N LEU A 9 48.17 -13.75 25.83
CA LEU A 9 46.99 -14.61 25.71
C LEU A 9 45.66 -13.84 25.74
N ILE A 10 45.57 -12.74 26.49
CA ILE A 10 44.39 -11.88 26.52
C ILE A 10 44.23 -11.09 25.20
N ALA A 11 45.34 -10.68 24.57
CA ALA A 11 45.31 -9.95 23.31
C ALA A 11 44.84 -10.83 22.14
N ILE A 12 45.10 -12.15 22.17
CA ILE A 12 44.66 -13.09 21.12
C ILE A 12 43.16 -13.38 21.22
N PHE A 13 42.56 -13.30 22.41
CA PHE A 13 41.12 -13.56 22.60
C PHE A 13 40.22 -12.39 22.16
N LEU A 14 40.77 -11.18 22.01
CA LEU A 14 40.02 -9.98 21.57
C LEU A 14 39.93 -9.82 20.06
N MET A 15 40.65 -10.63 19.28
CA MET A 15 40.61 -10.58 17.81
C MET A 15 39.61 -11.55 17.16
N ALA A 16 38.93 -12.38 17.95
CA ALA A 16 37.96 -13.37 17.44
C ALA A 16 36.50 -12.91 17.48
N ALA A 17 36.23 -11.63 17.82
CA ALA A 17 34.86 -11.10 17.95
C ALA A 17 34.44 -10.22 16.75
N CYS A 18 35.06 -10.35 15.58
CA CYS A 18 34.49 -9.87 14.31
C CYS A 18 33.63 -10.99 13.71
N GLY A 19 32.54 -11.32 14.36
CA GLY A 19 31.44 -12.06 13.77
C GLY A 19 30.78 -11.19 12.73
N GLN A 20 31.03 -11.45 11.46
CA GLN A 20 30.17 -11.04 10.36
C GLN A 20 28.76 -11.54 10.71
N ARG A 21 27.84 -10.63 10.96
CA ARG A 21 26.41 -10.96 10.92
C ARG A 21 26.14 -11.44 9.50
N PRO A 22 25.65 -12.65 9.27
CA PRO A 22 25.14 -12.99 7.97
C PRO A 22 24.01 -11.99 7.68
N SER A 23 24.13 -11.24 6.61
CA SER A 23 22.98 -10.61 5.97
C SER A 23 22.11 -11.79 5.54
N GLU A 24 21.10 -12.09 6.31
CA GLU A 24 20.03 -12.98 5.93
C GLU A 24 19.34 -12.28 4.74
N ASN A 25 19.81 -12.61 3.54
CA ASN A 25 19.04 -12.35 2.34
C ASN A 25 17.79 -13.21 2.51
N LEU A 26 16.70 -12.58 2.91
CA LEU A 26 15.35 -13.14 2.79
C LEU A 26 15.07 -13.25 1.28
N GLU A 27 15.68 -14.23 0.62
CA GLU A 27 15.15 -14.76 -0.62
C GLU A 27 13.85 -15.46 -0.22
N VAL A 28 12.74 -14.76 -0.40
CA VAL A 28 11.42 -15.38 -0.36
C VAL A 28 11.38 -16.31 -1.57
N ASN A 29 11.65 -17.58 -1.33
CA ASN A 29 11.52 -18.61 -2.35
C ASN A 29 10.01 -18.83 -2.56
N LEU A 30 9.44 -18.18 -3.57
CA LEU A 30 8.02 -18.28 -3.93
C LEU A 30 7.64 -19.71 -4.36
N ASP A 31 8.63 -20.55 -4.71
CA ASP A 31 8.40 -21.94 -5.14
C ASP A 31 8.10 -22.92 -3.97
N ASP A 32 8.37 -22.54 -2.72
CA ASP A 32 8.12 -23.38 -1.53
C ASP A 32 6.76 -23.09 -0.86
N VAL A 33 5.99 -22.14 -1.37
CA VAL A 33 4.61 -21.93 -0.92
C VAL A 33 3.73 -22.86 -1.76
N ASP A 34 3.48 -24.06 -1.26
CA ASP A 34 2.46 -24.96 -1.81
C ASP A 34 1.08 -24.33 -1.57
N ILE A 35 0.73 -23.41 -2.47
CA ILE A 35 -0.60 -22.80 -2.53
C ILE A 35 -1.44 -23.79 -3.36
N GLY A 36 -1.74 -24.95 -2.76
CA GLY A 36 -2.78 -25.82 -3.31
C GLY A 36 -4.03 -24.99 -3.55
N GLU A 37 -4.87 -25.42 -4.50
CA GLU A 37 -6.15 -24.80 -4.90
C GLU A 37 -7.03 -24.46 -3.68
N LEU A 38 -6.64 -23.45 -2.91
CA LEU A 38 -7.47 -22.84 -1.89
C LEU A 38 -8.43 -21.88 -2.62
N GLN A 39 -9.60 -22.39 -2.99
CA GLN A 39 -10.71 -21.51 -3.33
C GLN A 39 -11.02 -20.70 -2.07
N ILE A 40 -10.50 -19.48 -2.02
CA ILE A 40 -10.78 -18.55 -0.92
C ILE A 40 -12.25 -18.19 -1.01
N SER A 41 -13.02 -18.48 0.06
CA SER A 41 -14.44 -18.10 0.08
C SER A 41 -14.58 -16.57 0.01
N SER A 42 -15.68 -16.09 -0.55
CA SER A 42 -15.96 -14.64 -0.60
C SER A 42 -15.97 -14.00 0.80
N GLU A 43 -16.34 -14.76 1.84
CA GLU A 43 -16.30 -14.31 3.22
C GLU A 43 -14.84 -14.11 3.70
N THR A 44 -13.96 -15.08 3.46
CA THR A 44 -12.53 -14.97 3.78
C THR A 44 -11.88 -13.83 3.00
N MET A 45 -12.25 -13.64 1.73
CA MET A 45 -11.78 -12.53 0.91
C MET A 45 -12.19 -11.19 1.52
N ASN A 46 -13.43 -11.05 1.95
CA ASN A 46 -13.92 -9.84 2.63
C ASN A 46 -13.16 -9.57 3.93
N ASP A 47 -12.92 -10.60 4.74
CA ASP A 47 -12.17 -10.48 5.98
C ASP A 47 -10.74 -10.01 5.72
N ILE A 48 -10.09 -10.55 4.70
CA ILE A 48 -8.74 -10.12 4.30
C ILE A 48 -8.76 -8.65 3.85
N ILE A 49 -9.71 -8.28 2.98
CA ILE A 49 -9.85 -6.90 2.47
C ILE A 49 -10.10 -5.90 3.60
N GLN A 50 -10.92 -6.26 4.59
CA GLN A 50 -11.19 -5.40 5.74
C GLN A 50 -10.01 -5.30 6.71
N ASN A 51 -9.17 -6.33 6.77
CA ASN A 51 -7.97 -6.37 7.62
C ASN A 51 -6.75 -5.73 6.95
N ILE A 52 -6.78 -5.50 5.63
CA ILE A 52 -5.73 -4.70 4.98
C ILE A 52 -5.77 -3.32 5.60
N ALA A 53 -4.76 -3.06 6.45
CA ALA A 53 -4.65 -1.83 7.22
C ALA A 53 -4.95 -0.63 6.32
N SER A 54 -5.99 0.08 6.70
CA SER A 54 -6.47 1.23 5.95
C SER A 54 -5.29 2.16 5.64
N PRO A 55 -5.12 2.64 4.41
CA PRO A 55 -4.18 3.71 4.07
C PRO A 55 -4.27 4.91 5.00
N ILE A 56 -5.34 5.00 5.74
CA ILE A 56 -5.69 5.99 6.74
C ILE A 56 -4.81 5.92 7.98
N GLU A 57 -4.54 4.73 8.51
CA GLU A 57 -3.66 4.58 9.67
C GLU A 57 -2.25 5.02 9.31
N VAL A 58 -1.79 4.65 8.10
CA VAL A 58 -0.52 5.13 7.54
C VAL A 58 -0.54 6.64 7.38
N ALA A 59 -1.58 7.21 6.78
CA ALA A 59 -1.72 8.65 6.59
C ALA A 59 -1.79 9.40 7.92
N ALA A 60 -2.54 8.89 8.91
CA ALA A 60 -2.64 9.49 10.24
C ALA A 60 -1.27 9.50 10.95
N MET A 61 -0.51 8.41 10.88
CA MET A 61 0.83 8.34 11.47
C MET A 61 1.80 9.29 10.76
N ILE A 62 1.81 9.33 9.44
CA ILE A 62 2.63 10.27 8.65
C ILE A 62 2.30 11.71 9.04
N SER A 63 1.00 12.04 9.17
CA SER A 63 0.55 13.38 9.61
C SER A 63 1.06 13.75 11.00
N ALA A 64 1.04 12.79 11.94
CA ALA A 64 1.52 13.01 13.30
C ALA A 64 3.03 13.29 13.39
N LEU A 65 3.81 12.85 12.40
CA LEU A 65 5.27 13.04 12.35
C LEU A 65 5.71 14.44 11.89
N ASN A 66 4.78 15.28 11.43
CA ASN A 66 5.07 16.62 10.88
C ASN A 66 6.17 16.61 9.80
N VAL A 67 6.22 15.57 8.98
CA VAL A 67 7.16 15.48 7.86
C VAL A 67 6.75 16.48 6.77
N PRO A 68 7.70 17.20 6.15
CA PRO A 68 7.36 18.13 5.07
C PRO A 68 6.74 17.40 3.86
N TYR A 69 5.79 18.06 3.23
CA TYR A 69 5.22 17.61 1.96
C TYR A 69 6.29 17.50 0.86
N SER A 70 6.22 16.43 0.07
CA SER A 70 7.08 16.23 -1.08
C SER A 70 6.29 15.74 -2.29
N THR A 71 6.39 16.47 -3.41
CA THR A 71 5.81 16.03 -4.69
C THR A 71 6.57 14.88 -5.33
N HIS A 72 7.83 14.65 -4.91
CA HIS A 72 8.67 13.58 -5.48
C HIS A 72 8.21 12.18 -5.11
N TYR A 73 7.31 12.05 -4.14
CA TYR A 73 6.76 10.76 -3.73
C TYR A 73 5.53 10.37 -4.53
N LEU A 74 4.93 11.31 -5.24
CA LEU A 74 3.67 11.11 -5.92
C LEU A 74 3.88 10.54 -7.32
N SER A 75 3.01 9.63 -7.70
CA SER A 75 2.91 9.10 -9.05
C SER A 75 2.39 10.16 -10.02
N ASP A 76 2.76 10.08 -11.30
CA ASP A 76 2.24 10.99 -12.32
C ASP A 76 0.83 10.57 -12.75
N PRO A 77 -0.22 11.35 -12.39
CA PRO A 77 -1.60 10.97 -12.66
C PRO A 77 -1.94 10.93 -14.15
N GLU A 78 -1.30 11.75 -14.98
CA GLU A 78 -1.53 11.73 -16.44
C GLU A 78 -0.96 10.44 -17.03
N SER A 79 0.25 10.05 -16.66
CA SER A 79 0.88 8.82 -17.14
C SER A 79 0.05 7.60 -16.78
N LEU A 80 -0.33 7.46 -15.51
CA LEU A 80 -1.09 6.30 -15.04
C LEU A 80 -2.51 6.23 -15.64
N SER A 81 -3.13 7.36 -15.94
CA SER A 81 -4.48 7.40 -16.51
C SER A 81 -4.53 7.06 -18.02
N THR A 82 -3.39 6.86 -18.66
CA THR A 82 -3.28 6.41 -20.07
C THR A 82 -3.15 4.90 -20.21
N ASN A 83 -3.10 4.15 -19.13
CA ASN A 83 -3.10 2.70 -19.14
C ASN A 83 -4.32 2.13 -19.85
N THR A 84 -4.16 1.01 -20.54
CA THR A 84 -5.16 0.48 -21.46
C THR A 84 -5.74 -0.86 -21.07
N THR A 85 -5.04 -1.64 -20.26
CA THR A 85 -5.55 -2.92 -19.76
C THR A 85 -6.36 -2.73 -18.48
N SER A 86 -7.41 -3.54 -18.27
CA SER A 86 -8.20 -3.49 -17.03
C SER A 86 -7.35 -3.72 -15.80
N PHE A 87 -6.31 -4.55 -15.91
CA PHE A 87 -5.33 -4.80 -14.85
C PHE A 87 -4.59 -3.51 -14.46
N GLU A 88 -3.93 -2.88 -15.44
CA GLU A 88 -3.17 -1.65 -15.22
C GLU A 88 -4.08 -0.50 -14.74
N MET A 89 -5.28 -0.38 -15.32
CA MET A 89 -6.24 0.64 -14.93
C MET A 89 -6.71 0.48 -13.47
N ALA A 90 -7.02 -0.76 -13.06
CA ALA A 90 -7.46 -1.05 -11.70
C ALA A 90 -6.35 -0.77 -10.68
N PHE A 91 -5.13 -1.25 -10.93
CA PHE A 91 -3.97 -0.99 -10.10
C PHE A 91 -3.67 0.52 -9.99
N SER A 92 -3.66 1.23 -11.13
CA SER A 92 -3.40 2.67 -11.18
C SER A 92 -4.45 3.49 -10.45
N LEU A 93 -5.73 3.08 -10.53
CA LEU A 93 -6.81 3.71 -9.77
C LEU A 93 -6.55 3.60 -8.28
N GLY A 94 -6.12 2.43 -7.80
CA GLY A 94 -5.74 2.23 -6.41
C GLY A 94 -4.56 3.12 -5.99
N ALA A 95 -3.48 3.12 -6.76
CA ALA A 95 -2.28 3.93 -6.47
C ALA A 95 -2.60 5.43 -6.42
N LEU A 96 -3.32 5.96 -7.42
CA LEU A 96 -3.73 7.37 -7.43
C LEU A 96 -4.69 7.73 -6.28
N SER A 97 -5.46 6.76 -5.78
CA SER A 97 -6.33 6.98 -4.62
C SER A 97 -5.52 7.13 -3.33
N ALA A 98 -4.42 6.40 -3.17
CA ALA A 98 -3.49 6.58 -2.05
C ALA A 98 -2.79 7.94 -2.13
N ASP A 99 -2.32 8.33 -3.32
CA ASP A 99 -1.75 9.66 -3.56
C ASP A 99 -2.74 10.79 -3.24
N LEU A 100 -4.01 10.63 -3.61
CA LEU A 100 -5.06 11.59 -3.27
C LEU A 100 -5.21 11.72 -1.75
N GLY A 101 -5.14 10.61 -1.01
CA GLY A 101 -5.12 10.62 0.45
C GLY A 101 -3.92 11.42 1.01
N TYR A 102 -2.72 11.21 0.47
CA TYR A 102 -1.53 11.97 0.84
C TYR A 102 -1.67 13.46 0.53
N LEU A 103 -2.17 13.83 -0.65
CA LEU A 103 -2.43 15.22 -1.02
C LEU A 103 -3.44 15.89 -0.09
N ASN A 104 -4.50 15.18 0.29
CA ASN A 104 -5.52 15.69 1.19
C ASN A 104 -4.96 15.93 2.60
N MET A 105 -4.16 15.02 3.11
CA MET A 105 -3.48 15.16 4.41
C MET A 105 -2.62 16.43 4.50
N TYR A 106 -1.99 16.84 3.38
CA TYR A 106 -1.18 18.06 3.28
C TYR A 106 -1.95 19.25 2.71
N GLU A 107 -3.28 19.18 2.60
CA GLU A 107 -4.16 20.25 2.10
C GLU A 107 -3.75 20.77 0.70
N LYS A 108 -3.24 19.87 -0.18
CA LYS A 108 -2.81 20.21 -1.54
C LYS A 108 -3.96 20.19 -2.53
N THR A 109 -5.00 20.96 -2.25
CA THR A 109 -6.28 20.97 -2.96
C THR A 109 -6.15 21.22 -4.47
N GLY A 110 -5.25 22.12 -4.89
CA GLY A 110 -5.03 22.40 -6.31
C GLY A 110 -4.49 21.20 -7.07
N THR A 111 -3.54 20.45 -6.48
CA THR A 111 -2.97 19.25 -7.07
C THR A 111 -3.98 18.09 -7.03
N ALA A 112 -4.74 17.95 -5.95
CA ALA A 112 -5.75 16.91 -5.78
C ALA A 112 -6.80 16.87 -6.91
N VAL A 113 -7.13 18.02 -7.50
CA VAL A 113 -8.09 18.08 -8.63
C VAL A 113 -7.59 17.30 -9.85
N ASN A 114 -6.29 17.33 -10.13
CA ASN A 114 -5.72 16.57 -11.26
C ASN A 114 -5.80 15.06 -11.02
N TYR A 115 -5.49 14.62 -9.78
CA TYR A 115 -5.62 13.21 -9.38
C TYR A 115 -7.06 12.74 -9.46
N LEU A 116 -8.01 13.50 -8.94
CA LEU A 116 -9.44 13.19 -9.06
C LEU A 116 -9.89 13.06 -10.51
N SER A 117 -9.39 13.91 -11.40
CA SER A 117 -9.72 13.84 -12.83
C SER A 117 -9.21 12.54 -13.47
N SER A 118 -8.00 12.11 -13.12
CA SER A 118 -7.40 10.87 -13.60
C SER A 118 -8.08 9.63 -13.00
N ILE A 119 -8.39 9.66 -11.70
CA ILE A 119 -9.17 8.62 -11.00
C ILE A 119 -10.55 8.45 -11.67
N ASN A 120 -11.26 9.56 -11.93
CA ASN A 120 -12.56 9.49 -12.60
C ASN A 120 -12.45 8.85 -14.00
N ARG A 121 -11.43 9.23 -14.78
CA ARG A 121 -11.19 8.65 -16.11
C ARG A 121 -10.97 7.14 -16.05
N LEU A 122 -10.16 6.65 -15.10
CA LEU A 122 -9.92 5.23 -14.90
C LEU A 122 -11.19 4.50 -14.43
N ALA A 123 -11.94 5.07 -13.50
CA ALA A 123 -13.19 4.50 -13.01
C ALA A 123 -14.24 4.39 -14.11
N ASP A 124 -14.37 5.40 -14.98
CA ASP A 124 -15.27 5.37 -16.13
C ASP A 124 -14.84 4.32 -17.16
N ALA A 125 -13.53 4.22 -17.46
CA ALA A 125 -12.99 3.21 -18.36
C ALA A 125 -13.21 1.77 -17.85
N LEU A 126 -13.14 1.55 -16.53
CA LEU A 126 -13.46 0.29 -15.86
C LEU A 126 -14.96 0.04 -15.70
N GLN A 127 -15.82 0.99 -16.06
CA GLN A 127 -17.29 0.94 -15.89
C GLN A 127 -17.73 0.83 -14.43
N ILE A 128 -17.02 1.52 -13.54
CA ILE A 128 -17.33 1.57 -12.11
C ILE A 128 -17.51 3.01 -11.60
N GLY A 129 -17.45 4.02 -12.48
CA GLY A 129 -17.55 5.43 -12.12
C GLY A 129 -18.85 5.79 -11.38
N GLN A 130 -19.95 5.05 -11.65
CA GLN A 130 -21.24 5.27 -10.98
C GLN A 130 -21.24 5.00 -9.47
N PHE A 131 -20.25 4.27 -8.94
CA PHE A 131 -20.14 3.99 -7.50
C PHE A 131 -19.43 5.11 -6.73
N PHE A 132 -18.86 6.09 -7.43
CA PHE A 132 -18.12 7.19 -6.84
C PHE A 132 -18.88 8.51 -7.02
N ASP A 133 -19.26 9.15 -5.93
CA ASP A 133 -19.78 10.54 -5.97
C ASP A 133 -18.60 11.52 -6.12
N PHE A 134 -18.06 11.59 -7.35
CA PHE A 134 -16.92 12.47 -7.65
C PHE A 134 -17.18 13.95 -7.35
N ALA A 135 -18.44 14.40 -7.40
CA ALA A 135 -18.78 15.77 -7.07
C ALA A 135 -18.57 16.03 -5.56
N THR A 136 -19.04 15.12 -4.72
CA THR A 136 -18.83 15.21 -3.27
C THR A 136 -17.38 14.95 -2.89
N ILE A 137 -16.71 13.96 -3.48
CA ILE A 137 -15.28 13.68 -3.25
C ILE A 137 -14.44 14.92 -3.61
N LYS A 138 -14.69 15.54 -4.77
CA LYS A 138 -14.01 16.77 -5.19
C LYS A 138 -14.25 17.91 -4.20
N ARG A 139 -15.50 18.12 -3.76
CA ARG A 139 -15.83 19.16 -2.77
C ARG A 139 -15.08 18.93 -1.46
N LEU A 140 -15.03 17.73 -0.95
CA LEU A 140 -14.31 17.37 0.28
C LEU A 140 -12.79 17.51 0.12
N ALA A 141 -12.23 17.01 -0.97
CA ALA A 141 -10.80 17.11 -1.24
C ALA A 141 -10.31 18.56 -1.50
N THR A 142 -11.22 19.48 -1.82
CA THR A 142 -10.89 20.88 -2.10
C THR A 142 -11.33 21.86 -1.00
N SER A 143 -12.18 21.43 -0.07
CA SER A 143 -12.59 22.23 1.11
C SER A 143 -11.81 21.75 2.32
N SER A 144 -10.64 22.31 2.57
CA SER A 144 -9.74 21.90 3.68
C SER A 144 -10.48 21.30 4.90
N SER A 145 -10.06 20.11 5.29
CA SER A 145 -10.20 19.51 6.62
C SER A 145 -11.29 18.49 6.92
N ASP A 146 -11.95 17.87 5.96
CA ASP A 146 -12.83 16.75 6.32
C ASP A 146 -12.31 15.41 5.78
N LEU A 147 -11.11 15.02 6.27
CA LEU A 147 -10.47 13.76 5.91
C LEU A 147 -11.36 12.57 6.29
N ASP A 148 -12.00 12.62 7.46
CA ASP A 148 -12.89 11.56 7.96
C ASP A 148 -14.10 11.35 7.03
N SER A 149 -14.73 12.46 6.58
CA SER A 149 -15.83 12.37 5.60
C SER A 149 -15.35 11.87 4.23
N LEU A 150 -14.19 12.32 3.75
CA LEU A 150 -13.61 11.81 2.50
C LEU A 150 -13.36 10.30 2.57
N MET A 151 -12.83 9.84 3.69
CA MET A 151 -12.59 8.45 3.96
C MET A 151 -13.87 7.64 3.99
N PHE A 152 -14.86 8.07 4.76
CA PHE A 152 -16.14 7.39 4.87
C PHE A 152 -16.81 7.21 3.51
N ILE A 153 -16.82 8.26 2.68
CA ILE A 153 -17.39 8.19 1.33
C ILE A 153 -16.56 7.26 0.44
N SER A 154 -15.24 7.31 0.53
CA SER A 154 -14.36 6.45 -0.27
C SER A 154 -14.53 4.97 0.08
N VAL A 155 -14.60 4.62 1.37
CA VAL A 155 -14.85 3.24 1.83
C VAL A 155 -16.21 2.74 1.37
N ASN A 156 -17.28 3.54 1.53
CA ASN A 156 -18.61 3.13 1.08
C ASN A 156 -18.68 2.97 -0.45
N SER A 157 -18.03 3.87 -1.20
CA SER A 157 -17.95 3.75 -2.66
C SER A 157 -17.21 2.48 -3.07
N PHE A 158 -16.10 2.19 -2.39
CA PHE A 158 -15.33 0.97 -2.63
C PHE A 158 -16.16 -0.30 -2.36
N ASN A 159 -16.85 -0.37 -1.22
CA ASN A 159 -17.66 -1.54 -0.87
C ASN A 159 -18.78 -1.79 -1.91
N ASN A 160 -19.51 -0.73 -2.29
CA ASN A 160 -20.56 -0.84 -3.31
C ASN A 160 -20.01 -1.28 -4.68
N MET A 161 -18.83 -0.80 -5.03
CA MET A 161 -18.13 -1.19 -6.26
C MET A 161 -17.68 -2.65 -6.18
N ASP A 162 -17.10 -3.08 -5.07
CA ASP A 162 -16.63 -4.47 -4.87
C ASP A 162 -17.78 -5.46 -4.98
N ASP A 163 -18.92 -5.17 -4.34
CA ASP A 163 -20.14 -5.96 -4.47
C ASP A 163 -20.56 -6.14 -5.94
N TYR A 164 -20.58 -5.04 -6.70
CA TYR A 164 -20.91 -5.08 -8.12
C TYR A 164 -19.90 -5.89 -8.95
N LEU A 165 -18.60 -5.71 -8.68
CA LEU A 165 -17.56 -6.44 -9.40
C LEU A 165 -17.64 -7.95 -9.10
N ARG A 166 -18.02 -8.36 -7.89
CA ARG A 166 -18.27 -9.74 -7.53
C ARG A 166 -19.49 -10.30 -8.25
N GLU A 167 -20.60 -9.56 -8.31
CA GLU A 167 -21.82 -9.95 -9.01
C GLU A 167 -21.61 -10.11 -10.53
N THR A 168 -20.59 -9.47 -11.07
CA THR A 168 -20.25 -9.47 -12.50
C THR A 168 -19.00 -10.29 -12.86
N ASP A 169 -18.54 -11.16 -11.96
CA ASP A 169 -17.34 -12.01 -12.12
C ASP A 169 -16.06 -11.21 -12.43
N ARG A 170 -15.95 -10.01 -11.84
CA ARG A 170 -14.81 -9.08 -12.03
C ARG A 170 -14.11 -8.74 -10.71
N SER A 171 -14.24 -9.56 -9.71
CA SER A 171 -13.67 -9.34 -8.35
C SER A 171 -12.15 -9.21 -8.34
N ASN A 172 -11.45 -9.74 -9.35
CA ASN A 172 -10.02 -9.53 -9.55
C ASN A 172 -9.64 -8.04 -9.68
N LEU A 173 -10.52 -7.19 -10.20
CA LEU A 173 -10.26 -5.75 -10.30
C LEU A 173 -10.28 -5.08 -8.92
N SER A 174 -11.15 -5.50 -8.00
CA SER A 174 -11.12 -5.04 -6.60
C SER A 174 -9.80 -5.38 -5.92
N ALA A 175 -9.34 -6.63 -6.09
CA ALA A 175 -8.05 -7.07 -5.53
C ALA A 175 -6.88 -6.24 -6.06
N LEU A 176 -6.88 -5.92 -7.36
CA LEU A 176 -5.85 -5.09 -7.98
C LEU A 176 -5.90 -3.64 -7.48
N MET A 177 -7.08 -3.06 -7.32
CA MET A 177 -7.22 -1.71 -6.75
C MET A 177 -6.71 -1.66 -5.32
N ILE A 178 -7.08 -2.62 -4.48
CA ILE A 178 -6.58 -2.71 -3.09
C ILE A 178 -5.06 -2.87 -3.08
N THR A 179 -4.52 -3.71 -3.95
CA THR A 179 -3.07 -3.90 -4.07
C THR A 179 -2.38 -2.59 -4.46
N GLY A 180 -2.96 -1.82 -5.39
CA GLY A 180 -2.45 -0.50 -5.78
C GLY A 180 -2.46 0.50 -4.62
N VAL A 181 -3.57 0.57 -3.88
CA VAL A 181 -3.69 1.43 -2.67
C VAL A 181 -2.64 1.05 -1.64
N TRP A 182 -2.51 -0.24 -1.34
CA TRP A 182 -1.59 -0.73 -0.33
C TRP A 182 -0.13 -0.49 -0.71
N LEU A 183 0.25 -0.81 -1.96
CA LEU A 183 1.63 -0.67 -2.42
C LEU A 183 2.06 0.80 -2.43
N GLU A 184 1.22 1.69 -2.94
CA GLU A 184 1.49 3.13 -2.96
C GLU A 184 1.54 3.71 -1.54
N GLY A 185 0.61 3.32 -0.67
CA GLY A 185 0.63 3.72 0.73
C GLY A 185 1.90 3.27 1.47
N LEU A 186 2.35 2.03 1.23
CA LEU A 186 3.60 1.52 1.79
C LEU A 186 4.81 2.25 1.21
N TYR A 187 4.82 2.57 -0.07
CA TYR A 187 5.87 3.38 -0.69
C TYR A 187 5.95 4.76 -0.05
N LEU A 188 4.84 5.48 0.09
CA LEU A 188 4.78 6.78 0.77
C LEU A 188 5.32 6.70 2.21
N ALA A 189 4.90 5.67 2.98
CA ALA A 189 5.38 5.44 4.33
C ALA A 189 6.90 5.21 4.38
N THR A 190 7.44 4.43 3.44
CA THR A 190 8.89 4.17 3.37
C THR A 190 9.68 5.43 3.01
N GLN A 191 9.19 6.27 2.09
CA GLN A 191 9.82 7.54 1.75
C GLN A 191 9.89 8.48 2.96
N VAL A 192 8.82 8.53 3.73
CA VAL A 192 8.76 9.32 4.98
C VAL A 192 9.73 8.75 6.03
N ALA A 193 9.79 7.43 6.20
CA ALA A 193 10.66 6.77 7.17
C ALA A 193 12.16 6.97 6.85
N ILE A 194 12.52 7.07 5.57
CA ILE A 194 13.90 7.37 5.14
C ILE A 194 14.33 8.77 5.60
N GLN A 195 13.42 9.75 5.55
CA GLN A 195 13.72 11.14 5.91
C GLN A 195 13.53 11.40 7.40
N ASN A 196 12.63 10.68 8.04
CA ASN A 196 12.31 10.86 9.45
C ASN A 196 12.34 9.50 10.17
N SER A 197 13.44 9.23 10.86
CA SER A 197 13.62 7.99 11.60
C SER A 197 12.69 7.95 12.81
N ASN A 198 11.57 7.27 12.66
CA ASN A 198 10.59 7.00 13.72
C ASN A 198 10.43 5.49 13.87
N GLU A 199 10.58 4.98 15.10
CA GLU A 199 10.56 3.53 15.35
C GLU A 199 9.14 2.94 15.21
N ASP A 200 8.10 3.70 15.54
CA ASP A 200 6.71 3.25 15.41
C ASP A 200 6.34 3.12 13.92
N LEU A 201 6.77 4.09 13.08
CA LEU A 201 6.57 4.02 11.64
C LEU A 201 7.34 2.82 11.02
N LYS A 202 8.56 2.56 11.48
CA LYS A 202 9.33 1.39 11.02
C LYS A 202 8.67 0.08 11.44
N ALA A 203 8.17 -0.01 12.68
CA ALA A 203 7.44 -1.17 13.15
C ALA A 203 6.19 -1.43 12.30
N MET A 204 5.39 -0.39 12.05
CA MET A 204 4.20 -0.47 11.20
C MET A 204 4.53 -0.92 9.77
N ILE A 205 5.61 -0.38 9.18
CA ILE A 205 6.09 -0.84 7.86
C ILE A 205 6.47 -2.33 7.92
N GLY A 206 7.12 -2.77 9.00
CA GLY A 206 7.49 -4.18 9.20
C GLY A 206 6.29 -5.12 9.33
N GLU A 207 5.20 -4.66 9.95
CA GLU A 207 3.95 -5.41 10.09
C GLU A 207 3.22 -5.61 8.75
N GLN A 208 3.50 -4.75 7.76
CA GLN A 208 2.89 -4.86 6.42
C GLN A 208 3.22 -6.18 5.70
N LYS A 209 4.22 -6.92 6.17
CA LYS A 209 4.49 -8.26 5.62
C LYS A 209 3.33 -9.24 5.82
N LEU A 210 2.49 -9.06 6.85
CA LEU A 210 1.31 -9.89 7.06
C LEU A 210 0.27 -9.58 5.98
N ILE A 211 0.05 -8.31 5.71
CA ILE A 211 -0.84 -7.84 4.64
C ILE A 211 -0.35 -8.33 3.27
N LEU A 212 0.97 -8.30 3.02
CA LEU A 212 1.53 -8.83 1.78
C LEU A 212 1.18 -10.31 1.58
N ASN A 213 1.25 -11.14 2.63
CA ASN A 213 0.88 -12.54 2.53
C ASN A 213 -0.59 -12.71 2.12
N ASP A 214 -1.48 -11.93 2.73
CA ASP A 214 -2.92 -11.94 2.42
C ASP A 214 -3.19 -11.48 0.98
N LEU A 215 -2.52 -10.42 0.53
CA LEU A 215 -2.60 -9.95 -0.86
C LEU A 215 -2.09 -10.99 -1.86
N LEU A 216 -1.00 -11.68 -1.55
CA LEU A 216 -0.46 -12.76 -2.40
C LEU A 216 -1.45 -13.92 -2.52
N LEU A 217 -2.14 -14.30 -1.44
CA LEU A 217 -3.19 -15.32 -1.48
C LEU A 217 -4.33 -14.90 -2.42
N ILE A 218 -4.79 -13.65 -2.31
CA ILE A 218 -5.84 -13.09 -3.17
C ILE A 218 -5.42 -13.11 -4.64
N LEU A 219 -4.25 -12.56 -4.95
CA LEU A 219 -3.76 -12.43 -6.32
C LEU A 219 -3.51 -13.79 -6.97
N ASN A 220 -3.00 -14.78 -6.23
CA ASN A 220 -2.80 -16.12 -6.74
C ASN A 220 -4.11 -16.84 -7.04
N ASN A 221 -5.16 -16.61 -6.24
CA ASN A 221 -6.47 -17.17 -6.52
C ASN A 221 -6.99 -16.74 -7.91
N TYR A 222 -6.82 -15.47 -8.26
CA TYR A 222 -7.25 -14.95 -9.57
C TYR A 222 -6.35 -15.37 -10.73
N SER A 223 -5.07 -15.63 -10.51
CA SER A 223 -4.18 -16.12 -11.57
C SER A 223 -4.55 -17.54 -12.02
N ASN A 224 -5.09 -18.37 -11.12
CA ASN A 224 -5.51 -19.73 -11.39
C ASN A 224 -6.87 -19.81 -12.11
N GLU A 225 -7.74 -18.80 -11.98
CA GLU A 225 -9.03 -18.76 -12.67
C GLU A 225 -8.90 -18.39 -14.17
N GLN A 226 -7.74 -17.87 -14.60
CA GLN A 226 -7.50 -17.47 -16.01
C GLN A 226 -6.68 -18.51 -16.79
N ALA A 227 -6.23 -19.60 -16.17
CA ALA A 227 -5.48 -20.68 -16.80
C ALA A 227 -6.38 -21.84 -17.20
#